data_ec0c3093d2249ab260dd5de1ee71130e
#
_entry.id   ec0c3093d2249ab260dd5de1ee71130e
#
_cell.length_a   1.000
_cell.length_b   1.000
_cell.length_c   1.000
_cell.angle_alpha   90.00
_cell.angle_beta   90.00
_cell.angle_gamma   90.00
#
_symmetry.space_group_name_H-M   'P 1'
#
loop_
_entity.id
_entity.type
_entity.pdbx_description
1 polymer ?
#
loop_
_entity_poly.entity_id
_entity_poly.type
_entity_poly.pdbx_seq_one_letter_code
_entity_poly.pdbx_strand_id
1 'polypeptide(L)'
;VMGVPAHDERDFAFANKYGLAIRPVIAPLPQPSPQGGERDVEGQTYSTDAWQPWYADYGRCVNSGKYDGLDYQAATDAIAADLSAKSLGDKQVTWRLRDWGISRQRYWGTPIPLIHCGGETGAAGCGTVPVPDEQLPVRLPEDLVPDGTGNPLNKSRTFLDCACPKCGKPARRETDTMDTFVDSSWYYIRYACPDSGDAMVDERVKYWLPVDQYIGGIEHAILHLLYSRFWTKVMRDLGLVAFDEPFSRLLTQGMVLNEIFLRKSGEGRISYFNPADVDVITDETGRRTGATLRSDGQPVESAGIGTMSKSKNNGVDPQALVDEYGADTARFFMMFASPPEQTLEWSDSGVEGSYR
;
A
#
# COMPACT_ATOMS: atom_id res chain seq x y z
N VAL A 1 5.63 6.25 30.36
CA VAL A 1 6.42 5.20 29.70
C VAL A 1 6.24 3.93 30.52
N MET A 2 5.92 2.83 29.86
CA MET A 2 5.77 1.51 30.49
C MET A 2 6.90 0.63 29.95
N GLY A 3 7.63 -0.02 30.88
CA GLY A 3 8.67 -1.00 30.54
C GLY A 3 8.14 -2.41 30.77
N VAL A 4 8.43 -3.33 29.87
CA VAL A 4 8.00 -4.74 29.94
C VAL A 4 9.18 -5.70 29.74
N PRO A 5 10.22 -5.63 30.57
CA PRO A 5 11.49 -6.30 30.34
C PRO A 5 11.39 -7.82 30.24
N ALA A 6 10.34 -8.44 30.74
CA ALA A 6 10.17 -9.87 30.61
C ALA A 6 9.58 -10.31 29.26
N HIS A 7 8.98 -9.40 28.46
CA HIS A 7 8.16 -9.72 27.30
C HIS A 7 8.41 -8.79 26.09
N ASP A 8 9.43 -7.92 26.16
CA ASP A 8 9.93 -7.12 25.03
C ASP A 8 11.45 -7.22 24.97
N GLU A 9 11.98 -7.55 23.79
CA GLU A 9 13.41 -7.82 23.57
C GLU A 9 14.31 -6.62 23.91
N ARG A 10 13.87 -5.40 23.58
CA ARG A 10 14.65 -4.19 23.83
C ARG A 10 14.64 -3.82 25.30
N ASP A 11 13.50 -3.94 25.96
CA ASP A 11 13.37 -3.72 27.40
C ASP A 11 14.15 -4.78 28.19
N PHE A 12 14.17 -6.03 27.71
CA PHE A 12 14.97 -7.13 28.28
C PHE A 12 16.47 -6.83 28.21
N ALA A 13 16.96 -6.44 27.01
CA ALA A 13 18.34 -6.08 26.83
C ALA A 13 18.74 -4.86 27.68
N PHE A 14 17.86 -3.87 27.78
CA PHE A 14 18.06 -2.71 28.63
C PHE A 14 18.13 -3.10 30.11
N ALA A 15 17.20 -3.90 30.59
CA ALA A 15 17.17 -4.34 31.98
C ALA A 15 18.42 -5.12 32.37
N ASN A 16 18.88 -6.04 31.52
CA ASN A 16 20.12 -6.78 31.73
C ASN A 16 21.35 -5.85 31.76
N LYS A 17 21.44 -4.91 30.83
CA LYS A 17 22.55 -3.94 30.77
C LYS A 17 22.67 -3.11 32.03
N TYR A 18 21.55 -2.74 32.65
CA TYR A 18 21.53 -1.86 33.80
C TYR A 18 21.23 -2.58 35.13
N GLY A 19 21.22 -3.92 35.15
CA GLY A 19 20.99 -4.73 36.33
C GLY A 19 19.62 -4.53 36.97
N LEU A 20 18.58 -4.27 36.15
CA LEU A 20 17.21 -4.10 36.62
C LEU A 20 16.52 -5.46 36.78
N ALA A 21 15.60 -5.55 37.75
CA ALA A 21 14.85 -6.78 37.97
C ALA A 21 13.93 -7.11 36.76
N ILE A 22 14.01 -8.33 36.27
CA ILE A 22 13.15 -8.87 35.23
C ILE A 22 12.22 -9.89 35.89
N ARG A 23 10.90 -9.66 35.79
CA ARG A 23 9.89 -10.54 36.39
C ARG A 23 8.91 -10.99 35.28
N PRO A 24 8.83 -12.29 34.97
CA PRO A 24 7.86 -12.79 34.02
C PRO A 24 6.43 -12.65 34.57
N VAL A 25 5.54 -12.13 33.76
CA VAL A 25 4.12 -11.91 34.11
C VAL A 25 3.17 -12.64 33.18
N ILE A 26 3.71 -13.34 32.16
CA ILE A 26 2.97 -14.20 31.26
C ILE A 26 3.67 -15.55 31.19
N ALA A 27 2.92 -16.62 31.39
CA ALA A 27 3.35 -18.00 31.11
C ALA A 27 2.81 -18.43 29.75
N PRO A 28 3.63 -19.07 28.88
CA PRO A 28 3.20 -19.49 27.55
C PRO A 28 2.07 -20.52 27.62
N LEU A 29 1.22 -20.53 26.59
CA LEU A 29 0.22 -21.58 26.38
C LEU A 29 0.86 -22.77 25.64
N PRO A 30 0.37 -23.99 25.86
CA PRO A 30 0.72 -25.14 25.01
C PRO A 30 0.45 -24.78 23.55
N GLN A 31 1.45 -24.98 22.68
CA GLN A 31 1.30 -24.68 21.25
C GLN A 31 0.74 -25.91 20.52
N PRO A 32 -0.23 -25.77 19.59
CA PRO A 32 -0.69 -26.86 18.77
C PRO A 32 0.47 -27.39 17.90
N SER A 33 0.70 -28.69 17.93
CA SER A 33 1.69 -29.35 17.08
C SER A 33 1.19 -29.39 15.62
N PRO A 34 2.06 -29.15 14.61
CA PRO A 34 1.71 -29.38 13.20
C PRO A 34 1.23 -30.79 12.87
N GLN A 35 1.42 -31.75 13.77
CA GLN A 35 1.02 -33.15 13.66
C GLN A 35 -0.28 -33.51 14.45
N GLY A 36 -1.03 -32.48 14.93
CA GLY A 36 -2.34 -32.71 15.53
C GLY A 36 -2.36 -33.08 17.01
N GLY A 37 -1.29 -32.82 17.77
CA GLY A 37 -1.22 -32.96 19.23
C GLY A 37 -0.81 -31.65 19.89
N GLU A 38 -1.16 -31.42 21.16
CA GLU A 38 -0.60 -30.33 21.95
C GLU A 38 0.90 -30.61 22.18
N ARG A 39 1.77 -29.65 21.87
CA ARG A 39 3.15 -29.69 22.35
C ARG A 39 3.11 -29.27 23.82
N ASP A 40 3.39 -30.19 24.72
CA ASP A 40 3.69 -29.86 26.08
C ASP A 40 4.89 -28.90 26.12
N VAL A 41 4.68 -27.74 26.70
CA VAL A 41 5.76 -26.76 27.02
C VAL A 41 6.54 -27.22 28.26
N GLU A 42 6.44 -28.50 28.63
CA GLU A 42 7.25 -29.10 29.69
C GLU A 42 8.73 -29.01 29.29
N GLY A 43 9.43 -28.07 29.89
CA GLY A 43 10.87 -27.83 29.70
C GLY A 43 11.28 -26.44 29.28
N GLN A 44 10.37 -25.57 28.87
CA GLN A 44 10.72 -24.16 28.61
C GLN A 44 10.68 -23.36 29.90
N THR A 45 11.83 -23.23 30.55
CA THR A 45 11.99 -22.42 31.75
C THR A 45 12.43 -21.00 31.35
N TYR A 46 11.71 -20.00 31.85
CA TYR A 46 12.10 -18.60 31.66
C TYR A 46 13.47 -18.35 32.32
N SER A 47 14.41 -17.75 31.55
CA SER A 47 15.72 -17.33 32.03
C SER A 47 15.94 -15.85 31.73
N THR A 48 16.64 -15.17 32.62
CA THR A 48 17.08 -13.78 32.41
C THR A 48 18.43 -13.68 31.71
N ASP A 49 19.09 -14.80 31.39
CA ASP A 49 20.43 -14.82 30.82
C ASP A 49 20.45 -14.45 29.34
N ALA A 50 19.42 -14.92 28.60
CA ALA A 50 19.30 -14.66 27.16
C ALA A 50 17.81 -14.56 26.74
N TRP A 51 17.54 -13.59 25.87
CA TRP A 51 16.22 -13.46 25.25
C TRP A 51 15.84 -14.68 24.43
N GLN A 52 14.58 -15.08 24.54
CA GLN A 52 13.98 -16.10 23.69
C GLN A 52 12.73 -15.54 23.00
N PRO A 53 12.52 -15.80 21.68
CA PRO A 53 11.38 -15.25 20.93
C PRO A 53 10.02 -15.53 21.57
N TRP A 54 9.83 -16.70 22.19
CA TRP A 54 8.59 -17.09 22.82
C TRP A 54 8.23 -16.25 24.08
N TYR A 55 9.16 -15.44 24.61
CA TYR A 55 8.84 -14.52 25.72
C TYR A 55 7.84 -13.45 25.31
N ALA A 56 7.70 -13.16 24.03
CA ALA A 56 6.72 -12.23 23.48
C ALA A 56 5.37 -12.88 23.12
N ASP A 57 5.25 -14.19 23.27
CA ASP A 57 4.03 -14.90 22.92
C ASP A 57 2.90 -14.66 23.91
N TYR A 58 1.66 -14.77 23.44
CA TYR A 58 0.48 -14.72 24.31
C TYR A 58 0.44 -15.95 25.23
N GLY A 59 -0.07 -15.72 26.47
CA GLY A 59 -0.15 -16.77 27.46
C GLY A 59 -1.16 -16.43 28.55
N ARG A 60 -0.95 -17.00 29.74
CA ARG A 60 -1.74 -16.71 30.91
C ARG A 60 -0.93 -15.85 31.88
N CYS A 61 -1.63 -14.92 32.55
CA CYS A 61 -1.02 -14.07 33.58
C CYS A 61 -0.48 -14.92 34.73
N VAL A 62 0.74 -14.59 35.16
CA VAL A 62 1.41 -15.13 36.36
C VAL A 62 2.08 -13.98 37.13
N ASN A 63 2.31 -14.14 38.40
CA ASN A 63 2.92 -13.08 39.21
C ASN A 63 2.20 -11.72 39.14
N SER A 64 0.92 -11.71 38.80
CA SER A 64 0.07 -10.56 38.50
C SER A 64 -1.07 -10.40 39.51
N GLY A 65 -1.00 -11.10 40.65
CA GLY A 65 -1.95 -11.03 41.75
C GLY A 65 -3.34 -11.52 41.36
N LYS A 66 -4.35 -10.66 41.48
CA LYS A 66 -5.74 -11.05 41.17
C LYS A 66 -5.99 -11.35 39.72
N TYR A 67 -5.06 -11.08 38.82
CA TYR A 67 -5.15 -11.36 37.38
C TYR A 67 -4.47 -12.68 37.00
N ASP A 68 -3.84 -13.38 37.96
CA ASP A 68 -3.18 -14.67 37.70
C ASP A 68 -4.17 -15.68 37.10
N GLY A 69 -3.70 -16.45 36.13
CA GLY A 69 -4.47 -17.45 35.39
C GLY A 69 -5.36 -16.90 34.27
N LEU A 70 -5.57 -15.59 34.17
CA LEU A 70 -6.34 -14.97 33.10
C LEU A 70 -5.56 -15.04 31.76
N ASP A 71 -6.28 -15.30 30.68
CA ASP A 71 -5.75 -15.14 29.33
C ASP A 71 -5.73 -13.67 28.92
N TYR A 72 -5.19 -13.40 27.71
CA TYR A 72 -5.04 -12.05 27.20
C TYR A 72 -6.34 -11.23 27.21
N GLN A 73 -7.46 -11.81 26.74
CA GLN A 73 -8.72 -11.09 26.65
C GLN A 73 -9.31 -10.83 28.03
N ALA A 74 -9.38 -11.85 28.88
CA ALA A 74 -9.92 -11.75 30.23
C ALA A 74 -9.07 -10.81 31.11
N ALA A 75 -7.74 -10.86 30.97
CA ALA A 75 -6.84 -9.94 31.68
C ALA A 75 -7.04 -8.48 31.23
N THR A 76 -7.14 -8.25 29.93
CA THR A 76 -7.39 -6.90 29.40
C THR A 76 -8.71 -6.33 29.90
N ASP A 77 -9.78 -7.15 29.94
CA ASP A 77 -11.09 -6.75 30.42
C ASP A 77 -11.07 -6.43 31.91
N ALA A 78 -10.46 -7.27 32.72
CA ALA A 78 -10.38 -7.09 34.16
C ALA A 78 -9.53 -5.86 34.56
N ILE A 79 -8.37 -5.67 33.90
CA ILE A 79 -7.50 -4.51 34.13
C ILE A 79 -8.19 -3.21 33.71
N ALA A 80 -8.86 -3.20 32.55
CA ALA A 80 -9.60 -2.04 32.07
C ALA A 80 -10.74 -1.65 33.03
N ALA A 81 -11.48 -2.64 33.53
CA ALA A 81 -12.54 -2.40 34.51
C ALA A 81 -11.99 -1.76 35.82
N ASP A 82 -10.86 -2.25 36.30
CA ASP A 82 -10.22 -1.68 37.48
C ASP A 82 -9.67 -0.26 37.28
N LEU A 83 -9.14 0.02 36.08
CA LEU A 83 -8.66 1.37 35.75
C LEU A 83 -9.84 2.34 35.60
N SER A 84 -10.93 1.90 34.96
CA SER A 84 -12.15 2.69 34.81
C SER A 84 -12.79 3.01 36.15
N ALA A 85 -12.88 2.03 37.07
CA ALA A 85 -13.39 2.24 38.42
C ALA A 85 -12.60 3.27 39.21
N LYS A 86 -11.32 3.46 38.89
CA LYS A 86 -10.41 4.46 39.51
C LYS A 86 -10.31 5.76 38.71
N SER A 87 -11.03 5.89 37.61
CA SER A 87 -10.93 7.02 36.66
C SER A 87 -9.50 7.25 36.13
N LEU A 88 -8.70 6.17 36.00
CA LEU A 88 -7.32 6.21 35.53
C LEU A 88 -7.15 5.81 34.07
N GLY A 89 -8.17 5.22 33.46
CA GLY A 89 -8.15 4.79 32.05
C GLY A 89 -9.28 3.83 31.72
N ASP A 90 -9.39 3.49 30.44
CA ASP A 90 -10.37 2.54 29.93
C ASP A 90 -9.84 1.92 28.64
N LYS A 91 -10.57 0.95 28.09
CA LYS A 91 -10.28 0.41 26.75
C LYS A 91 -10.40 1.51 25.70
N GLN A 92 -9.40 1.62 24.87
CA GLN A 92 -9.39 2.53 23.73
C GLN A 92 -9.30 1.74 22.42
N VAL A 93 -10.17 2.07 21.49
CA VAL A 93 -10.06 1.58 20.11
C VAL A 93 -9.15 2.52 19.34
N THR A 94 -7.99 2.01 18.91
CA THR A 94 -7.04 2.78 18.11
C THR A 94 -7.11 2.33 16.66
N TRP A 95 -7.47 3.24 15.78
CA TRP A 95 -7.45 2.98 14.35
C TRP A 95 -6.01 3.03 13.83
N ARG A 96 -5.55 1.96 13.21
CA ARG A 96 -4.19 1.86 12.65
C ARG A 96 -4.11 2.30 11.19
N LEU A 97 -5.00 3.16 10.76
CA LEU A 97 -4.95 3.80 9.46
C LEU A 97 -4.22 5.14 9.60
N ARG A 98 -3.20 5.35 8.79
CA ARG A 98 -2.53 6.66 8.70
C ARG A 98 -3.36 7.61 7.85
N ASP A 99 -3.31 8.90 8.17
CA ASP A 99 -3.96 9.92 7.37
C ASP A 99 -3.43 9.89 5.92
N TRP A 100 -4.31 10.07 4.98
CA TRP A 100 -3.94 10.21 3.58
C TRP A 100 -3.54 11.65 3.31
N GLY A 101 -2.23 11.91 3.29
CA GLY A 101 -1.69 13.20 2.82
C GLY A 101 -1.86 13.32 1.31
N ILE A 102 -2.82 14.13 0.86
CA ILE A 102 -3.17 14.24 -0.56
C ILE A 102 -2.28 15.21 -1.35
N SER A 103 -1.56 16.12 -0.68
CA SER A 103 -0.69 17.12 -1.32
C SER A 103 0.53 16.50 -2.02
N ARG A 104 0.79 16.92 -3.24
CA ARG A 104 1.97 16.55 -4.03
C ARG A 104 2.63 17.79 -4.64
N GLN A 105 3.94 17.89 -4.50
CA GLN A 105 4.78 18.96 -5.05
C GLN A 105 5.12 18.65 -6.52
N ARG A 106 4.07 18.57 -7.36
CA ARG A 106 4.22 18.27 -8.79
C ARG A 106 3.16 18.98 -9.62
N TYR A 107 3.47 19.17 -10.90
CA TYR A 107 2.56 19.82 -11.84
C TYR A 107 1.30 18.98 -12.10
N TRP A 108 1.47 17.67 -12.34
CA TRP A 108 0.36 16.79 -12.72
C TRP A 108 -0.50 16.40 -11.52
N GLY A 109 -1.77 16.76 -11.57
CA GLY A 109 -2.78 16.48 -10.57
C GLY A 109 -3.82 17.59 -10.50
N THR A 110 -4.91 17.36 -9.78
CA THR A 110 -5.95 18.37 -9.54
C THR A 110 -5.39 19.45 -8.62
N PRO A 111 -5.43 20.74 -9.03
CA PRO A 111 -5.00 21.85 -8.16
C PRO A 111 -5.81 21.90 -6.87
N ILE A 112 -5.14 22.18 -5.76
CA ILE A 112 -5.81 22.38 -4.47
C ILE A 112 -6.34 23.81 -4.42
N PRO A 113 -7.67 24.05 -4.28
CA PRO A 113 -8.27 25.37 -4.43
C PRO A 113 -8.13 26.23 -3.17
N LEU A 114 -6.89 26.51 -2.76
CA LEU A 114 -6.56 27.30 -1.59
C LEU A 114 -5.66 28.49 -1.93
N ILE A 115 -5.76 29.54 -1.11
CA ILE A 115 -4.95 30.77 -1.20
C ILE A 115 -4.36 31.06 0.17
N HIS A 116 -3.06 31.32 0.23
CA HIS A 116 -2.33 31.67 1.44
C HIS A 116 -2.17 33.21 1.55
N CYS A 117 -2.85 33.80 2.51
CA CYS A 117 -2.83 35.21 2.81
C CYS A 117 -2.02 35.48 4.08
N GLY A 118 -0.99 36.30 3.99
CA GLY A 118 -0.13 36.66 5.13
C GLY A 118 1.34 36.31 4.96
N GLY A 119 1.68 35.53 3.92
CA GLY A 119 3.04 35.22 3.45
C GLY A 119 4.01 34.71 4.51
N GLU A 120 5.22 34.33 4.06
CA GLU A 120 6.35 33.88 4.89
C GLU A 120 6.88 34.95 5.87
N THR A 121 6.42 36.20 5.74
CA THR A 121 6.92 37.36 6.53
C THR A 121 6.22 37.55 7.86
N GLY A 122 5.31 36.65 8.29
CA GLY A 122 4.65 36.74 9.60
C GLY A 122 3.69 37.92 9.75
N ALA A 123 3.38 38.69 8.67
CA ALA A 123 2.38 39.71 8.70
C ALA A 123 0.98 39.12 8.97
N ALA A 124 0.22 39.77 9.87
CA ALA A 124 -1.15 39.35 10.18
C ALA A 124 -2.00 39.31 8.91
N GLY A 125 -2.27 38.14 8.41
CA GLY A 125 -3.09 37.86 7.23
C GLY A 125 -4.34 37.05 7.58
N CYS A 126 -5.10 36.65 6.56
CA CYS A 126 -6.31 35.85 6.73
C CYS A 126 -6.00 34.35 6.90
N GLY A 127 -4.71 33.92 6.83
CA GLY A 127 -4.30 32.54 6.81
C GLY A 127 -4.65 31.85 5.48
N THR A 128 -4.96 30.56 5.54
CA THR A 128 -5.42 29.78 4.38
C THR A 128 -6.90 30.08 4.11
N VAL A 129 -7.21 30.48 2.88
CA VAL A 129 -8.56 30.88 2.44
C VAL A 129 -8.93 30.07 1.20
N PRO A 130 -10.14 29.52 1.08
CA PRO A 130 -10.57 28.83 -0.14
C PRO A 130 -10.67 29.80 -1.32
N VAL A 131 -10.43 29.27 -2.52
CA VAL A 131 -10.73 29.98 -3.77
C VAL A 131 -12.25 30.13 -3.86
N PRO A 132 -12.78 31.33 -4.18
CA PRO A 132 -14.23 31.52 -4.35
C PRO A 132 -14.80 30.65 -5.48
N ASP A 133 -16.05 30.22 -5.32
CA ASP A 133 -16.72 29.31 -6.27
C ASP A 133 -16.74 29.88 -7.70
N GLU A 134 -16.87 31.21 -7.86
CA GLU A 134 -16.88 31.90 -9.16
C GLU A 134 -15.51 31.84 -9.87
N GLN A 135 -14.45 31.47 -9.14
CA GLN A 135 -13.09 31.34 -9.67
C GLN A 135 -12.69 29.89 -9.88
N LEU A 136 -13.60 28.94 -9.68
CA LEU A 136 -13.38 27.53 -9.96
C LEU A 136 -13.77 27.20 -11.41
N PRO A 137 -13.09 26.21 -12.01
CA PRO A 137 -11.95 25.45 -11.50
C PRO A 137 -10.65 26.22 -11.53
N VAL A 138 -9.76 25.97 -10.58
CA VAL A 138 -8.36 26.44 -10.67
C VAL A 138 -7.69 25.71 -11.82
N ARG A 139 -7.20 26.45 -12.82
CA ARG A 139 -6.56 25.89 -14.01
C ARG A 139 -5.05 25.91 -13.88
N LEU A 140 -4.40 24.79 -14.23
CA LEU A 140 -2.94 24.75 -14.34
C LEU A 140 -2.45 25.58 -15.53
N PRO A 141 -1.28 26.24 -15.44
CA PRO A 141 -0.70 26.99 -16.55
C PRO A 141 -0.21 26.04 -17.65
N GLU A 142 -0.63 26.26 -18.88
CA GLU A 142 -0.30 25.40 -20.03
C GLU A 142 1.10 25.67 -20.61
N ASP A 143 1.68 26.83 -20.28
CA ASP A 143 2.98 27.33 -20.77
C ASP A 143 4.15 26.94 -19.84
N LEU A 144 3.91 26.15 -18.80
CA LEU A 144 4.92 25.73 -17.84
C LEU A 144 5.67 24.49 -18.30
N VAL A 145 6.98 24.61 -18.44
CA VAL A 145 7.87 23.50 -18.75
C VAL A 145 8.59 23.03 -17.49
N PRO A 146 8.37 21.80 -17.00
CA PRO A 146 9.11 21.25 -15.87
C PRO A 146 10.59 21.07 -16.22
N ASP A 147 11.48 21.54 -15.35
CA ASP A 147 12.95 21.46 -15.54
C ASP A 147 13.60 20.41 -14.61
N GLY A 148 12.81 19.60 -13.93
CA GLY A 148 13.28 18.56 -13.01
C GLY A 148 13.73 19.08 -11.63
N THR A 149 13.58 20.37 -11.34
CA THR A 149 14.00 20.96 -10.05
C THR A 149 12.82 21.55 -9.29
N GLY A 150 12.56 21.03 -8.09
CA GLY A 150 11.50 21.50 -7.18
C GLY A 150 10.09 21.41 -7.76
N ASN A 151 9.12 22.07 -7.11
CA ASN A 151 7.74 22.15 -7.61
C ASN A 151 7.65 23.15 -8.78
N PRO A 152 7.28 22.72 -10.00
CA PRO A 152 7.22 23.58 -11.18
C PRO A 152 6.27 24.76 -11.02
N LEU A 153 5.14 24.60 -10.32
CA LEU A 153 4.13 25.64 -10.13
C LEU A 153 4.66 26.84 -9.32
N ASN A 154 5.65 26.62 -8.45
CA ASN A 154 6.31 27.72 -7.72
C ASN A 154 7.09 28.68 -8.63
N LYS A 155 7.36 28.27 -9.88
CA LYS A 155 8.11 29.08 -10.86
C LYS A 155 7.19 29.95 -11.71
N SER A 156 5.89 29.66 -11.75
CA SER A 156 4.91 30.43 -12.51
C SER A 156 4.31 31.56 -11.67
N ARG A 157 4.82 32.78 -11.85
CA ARG A 157 4.30 33.96 -11.16
C ARG A 157 2.84 34.22 -11.50
N THR A 158 2.44 34.02 -12.73
CA THR A 158 1.06 34.22 -13.23
C THR A 158 0.07 33.27 -12.55
N PHE A 159 0.50 32.08 -12.19
CA PHE A 159 -0.30 31.15 -11.43
C PHE A 159 -0.28 31.45 -9.92
N LEU A 160 0.91 31.74 -9.40
CA LEU A 160 1.18 31.83 -7.96
C LEU A 160 0.59 33.09 -7.33
N ASP A 161 0.85 34.26 -7.96
CA ASP A 161 0.53 35.57 -7.37
C ASP A 161 -0.97 35.89 -7.58
N CYS A 162 -1.68 36.20 -6.51
CA CYS A 162 -3.10 36.52 -6.54
C CYS A 162 -3.48 37.52 -5.43
N ALA A 163 -4.70 38.01 -5.48
CA ALA A 163 -5.27 38.78 -4.37
C ALA A 163 -6.05 37.84 -3.41
N CYS A 164 -5.95 38.11 -2.13
CA CYS A 164 -6.74 37.42 -1.14
C CYS A 164 -8.24 37.73 -1.32
N PRO A 165 -9.12 36.75 -1.51
CA PRO A 165 -10.56 37.02 -1.72
C PRO A 165 -11.24 37.62 -0.47
N LYS A 166 -10.64 37.44 0.72
CA LYS A 166 -11.22 37.93 1.98
C LYS A 166 -10.81 39.36 2.31
N CYS A 167 -9.59 39.80 1.99
CA CYS A 167 -9.10 41.12 2.39
C CYS A 167 -8.49 41.97 1.25
N GLY A 168 -8.41 41.42 0.03
CA GLY A 168 -7.86 42.10 -1.15
C GLY A 168 -6.33 42.32 -1.17
N LYS A 169 -5.61 41.92 -0.11
CA LYS A 169 -4.15 42.04 -0.04
C LYS A 169 -3.46 41.04 -0.95
N PRO A 170 -2.21 41.28 -1.36
CA PRO A 170 -1.40 40.29 -2.07
C PRO A 170 -1.34 38.98 -1.32
N ALA A 171 -1.51 37.89 -2.04
CA ALA A 171 -1.56 36.53 -1.53
C ALA A 171 -0.96 35.55 -2.55
N ARG A 172 -0.81 34.29 -2.19
CA ARG A 172 -0.24 33.26 -3.06
C ARG A 172 -1.20 32.06 -3.15
N ARG A 173 -1.40 31.55 -4.37
CA ARG A 173 -2.13 30.30 -4.56
C ARG A 173 -1.34 29.12 -3.96
N GLU A 174 -2.07 28.12 -3.54
CA GLU A 174 -1.50 26.80 -3.28
C GLU A 174 -0.90 26.24 -4.57
N THR A 175 0.32 25.73 -4.48
CA THR A 175 1.05 25.15 -5.62
C THR A 175 1.13 23.64 -5.60
N ASP A 176 0.71 23.02 -4.52
CA ASP A 176 0.55 21.57 -4.48
C ASP A 176 -0.67 21.16 -5.29
N THR A 177 -0.55 20.01 -5.96
CA THR A 177 -1.67 19.33 -6.59
C THR A 177 -2.10 18.14 -5.74
N MET A 178 -3.29 17.64 -5.95
CA MET A 178 -3.78 16.44 -5.27
C MET A 178 -3.08 15.21 -5.84
N ASP A 179 -2.86 14.23 -4.99
CA ASP A 179 -2.47 12.87 -5.40
C ASP A 179 -3.43 12.36 -6.48
N THR A 180 -2.89 11.78 -7.55
CA THR A 180 -3.70 11.25 -8.66
C THR A 180 -4.62 10.09 -8.25
N PHE A 181 -4.40 9.50 -7.08
CA PHE A 181 -5.40 8.58 -6.48
C PHE A 181 -6.72 9.27 -6.13
N VAL A 182 -6.76 10.59 -5.97
CA VAL A 182 -8.01 11.33 -5.81
C VAL A 182 -8.87 11.16 -7.06
N ASP A 183 -8.29 11.39 -8.24
CA ASP A 183 -9.00 11.25 -9.51
C ASP A 183 -9.41 9.80 -9.77
N SER A 184 -8.50 8.85 -9.53
CA SER A 184 -8.78 7.43 -9.71
C SER A 184 -9.80 6.87 -8.70
N SER A 185 -10.02 7.56 -7.58
CA SER A 185 -10.95 7.12 -6.55
C SER A 185 -12.41 7.22 -6.95
N TRP A 186 -12.74 8.05 -7.98
CA TRP A 186 -14.13 8.26 -8.39
C TRP A 186 -14.35 8.34 -9.91
N TYR A 187 -13.35 8.05 -10.74
CA TYR A 187 -13.43 8.14 -12.21
C TYR A 187 -14.60 7.36 -12.79
N TYR A 188 -14.90 6.18 -12.23
CA TYR A 188 -16.02 5.33 -12.67
C TYR A 188 -17.39 5.97 -12.38
N ILE A 189 -17.49 6.81 -11.35
CA ILE A 189 -18.70 7.61 -11.09
C ILE A 189 -18.82 8.69 -12.17
N ARG A 190 -17.73 9.37 -12.51
CA ARG A 190 -17.70 10.39 -13.55
C ARG A 190 -18.04 9.82 -14.93
N TYR A 191 -17.68 8.58 -15.20
CA TYR A 191 -18.01 7.93 -16.47
C TYR A 191 -19.51 7.74 -16.69
N ALA A 192 -20.31 7.72 -15.63
CA ALA A 192 -21.78 7.70 -15.74
C ALA A 192 -22.36 9.04 -16.26
N CYS A 193 -21.60 10.14 -16.12
CA CYS A 193 -22.04 11.49 -16.48
C CYS A 193 -20.86 12.35 -17.01
N PRO A 194 -20.18 11.91 -18.11
CA PRO A 194 -18.91 12.51 -18.56
C PRO A 194 -19.04 13.94 -19.06
N ASP A 195 -20.22 14.31 -19.52
CA ASP A 195 -20.57 15.63 -20.10
C ASP A 195 -21.22 16.60 -19.11
N SER A 196 -21.37 16.21 -17.83
CA SER A 196 -21.90 17.11 -16.81
C SER A 196 -20.89 18.27 -16.57
N GLY A 197 -21.27 19.50 -16.91
CA GLY A 197 -20.43 20.71 -16.75
C GLY A 197 -20.63 21.44 -15.42
N ASP A 198 -21.78 21.22 -14.77
CA ASP A 198 -22.23 22.03 -13.64
C ASP A 198 -21.93 21.37 -12.28
N ALA A 199 -21.74 20.04 -12.25
CA ALA A 199 -21.54 19.28 -11.02
C ALA A 199 -20.60 18.09 -11.21
N MET A 200 -20.07 17.53 -10.11
CA MET A 200 -19.27 16.31 -10.13
C MET A 200 -20.08 15.12 -10.67
N VAL A 201 -21.35 15.03 -10.30
CA VAL A 201 -22.26 13.94 -10.64
C VAL A 201 -23.65 14.48 -10.94
N ASP A 202 -24.46 13.72 -11.69
CA ASP A 202 -25.87 14.00 -11.94
C ASP A 202 -26.76 12.76 -11.74
N GLU A 203 -28.05 12.86 -12.07
CA GLU A 203 -29.05 11.81 -11.83
C GLU A 203 -28.72 10.46 -12.50
N ARG A 204 -27.90 10.43 -13.54
CA ARG A 204 -27.49 9.19 -14.22
C ARG A 204 -26.71 8.25 -13.31
N VAL A 205 -26.01 8.78 -12.30
CA VAL A 205 -25.29 8.01 -11.29
C VAL A 205 -26.21 7.06 -10.52
N LYS A 206 -27.46 7.44 -10.28
CA LYS A 206 -28.45 6.60 -9.57
C LYS A 206 -28.83 5.34 -10.35
N TYR A 207 -28.73 5.38 -11.68
CA TYR A 207 -29.02 4.24 -12.54
C TYR A 207 -27.82 3.31 -12.72
N TRP A 208 -26.62 3.88 -12.92
CA TRP A 208 -25.45 3.12 -13.31
C TRP A 208 -24.64 2.56 -12.14
N LEU A 209 -24.83 3.06 -10.93
CA LEU A 209 -24.00 2.73 -9.77
C LEU A 209 -24.83 2.18 -8.59
N PRO A 210 -24.19 1.34 -7.72
CA PRO A 210 -22.78 0.93 -7.73
C PRO A 210 -22.40 0.06 -8.94
N VAL A 211 -21.11 -0.02 -9.27
CA VAL A 211 -20.60 -0.86 -10.37
C VAL A 211 -20.92 -2.33 -10.09
N ASP A 212 -21.53 -3.04 -11.05
CA ASP A 212 -21.95 -4.43 -10.86
C ASP A 212 -20.79 -5.39 -10.66
N GLN A 213 -19.74 -5.24 -11.46
CA GLN A 213 -18.54 -6.08 -11.40
C GLN A 213 -17.30 -5.24 -11.64
N TYR A 214 -16.38 -5.25 -10.69
CA TYR A 214 -15.09 -4.57 -10.78
C TYR A 214 -13.95 -5.57 -10.74
N ILE A 215 -13.01 -5.47 -11.69
CA ILE A 215 -11.93 -6.44 -11.89
C ILE A 215 -10.61 -5.71 -11.89
N GLY A 216 -9.64 -6.20 -11.11
CA GLY A 216 -8.30 -5.62 -11.04
C GLY A 216 -7.34 -6.44 -10.21
N GLY A 217 -6.06 -6.05 -10.20
CA GLY A 217 -5.02 -6.74 -9.44
C GLY A 217 -5.21 -6.59 -7.93
N ILE A 218 -4.82 -7.62 -7.19
CA ILE A 218 -4.91 -7.64 -5.73
C ILE A 218 -4.06 -6.56 -5.05
N GLU A 219 -3.01 -6.08 -5.71
CA GLU A 219 -2.14 -5.00 -5.20
C GLU A 219 -2.88 -3.70 -4.95
N HIS A 220 -4.02 -3.49 -5.62
CA HIS A 220 -4.86 -2.31 -5.42
C HIS A 220 -5.72 -2.36 -4.17
N ALA A 221 -5.77 -3.48 -3.45
CA ALA A 221 -6.57 -3.61 -2.22
C ALA A 221 -6.23 -2.57 -1.15
N ILE A 222 -4.95 -2.23 -1.02
CA ILE A 222 -4.42 -1.24 -0.07
C ILE A 222 -4.17 0.15 -0.69
N LEU A 223 -4.48 0.33 -1.96
CA LEU A 223 -4.28 1.57 -2.72
C LEU A 223 -5.63 2.04 -3.29
N HIS A 224 -5.83 1.87 -4.61
CA HIS A 224 -7.00 2.35 -5.34
C HIS A 224 -8.34 1.89 -4.73
N LEU A 225 -8.47 0.62 -4.36
CA LEU A 225 -9.74 0.10 -3.81
C LEU A 225 -10.06 0.72 -2.45
N LEU A 226 -9.05 0.90 -1.59
CA LEU A 226 -9.22 1.57 -0.30
C LEU A 226 -9.67 3.02 -0.49
N TYR A 227 -9.00 3.75 -1.39
CA TYR A 227 -9.32 5.14 -1.66
C TYR A 227 -10.69 5.31 -2.33
N SER A 228 -11.06 4.42 -3.25
CA SER A 228 -12.40 4.43 -3.88
C SER A 228 -13.52 4.24 -2.87
N ARG A 229 -13.35 3.33 -1.92
CA ARG A 229 -14.30 3.12 -0.83
C ARG A 229 -14.40 4.34 0.09
N PHE A 230 -13.26 4.90 0.48
CA PHE A 230 -13.22 6.12 1.29
C PHE A 230 -13.90 7.28 0.57
N TRP A 231 -13.57 7.52 -0.70
CA TRP A 231 -14.13 8.60 -1.51
C TRP A 231 -15.65 8.46 -1.71
N THR A 232 -16.11 7.24 -1.95
CA THR A 232 -17.55 6.95 -2.05
C THR A 232 -18.29 7.33 -0.77
N LYS A 233 -17.74 7.01 0.40
CA LYS A 233 -18.34 7.37 1.69
C LYS A 233 -18.35 8.89 1.90
N VAL A 234 -17.31 9.60 1.52
CA VAL A 234 -17.26 11.06 1.55
C VAL A 234 -18.33 11.66 0.63
N MET A 235 -18.46 11.16 -0.60
CA MET A 235 -19.49 11.64 -1.54
C MET A 235 -20.91 11.34 -1.03
N ARG A 236 -21.14 10.20 -0.40
CA ARG A 236 -22.40 9.88 0.26
C ARG A 236 -22.69 10.86 1.40
N ASP A 237 -21.74 11.12 2.27
CA ASP A 237 -21.92 12.03 3.42
C ASP A 237 -22.17 13.48 2.97
N LEU A 238 -21.67 13.85 1.79
CA LEU A 238 -21.98 15.13 1.12
C LEU A 238 -23.31 15.11 0.33
N GLY A 239 -24.02 13.98 0.29
CA GLY A 239 -25.28 13.85 -0.44
C GLY A 239 -25.15 13.74 -1.96
N LEU A 240 -23.94 13.48 -2.48
CA LEU A 240 -23.69 13.39 -3.92
C LEU A 240 -24.05 12.02 -4.50
N VAL A 241 -23.97 10.96 -3.70
CA VAL A 241 -24.36 9.59 -4.04
C VAL A 241 -25.17 8.98 -2.90
N ALA A 242 -25.92 7.88 -3.18
CA ALA A 242 -26.82 7.25 -2.20
C ALA A 242 -26.35 5.86 -1.75
N PHE A 243 -25.16 5.42 -2.15
CA PHE A 243 -24.61 4.10 -1.85
C PHE A 243 -23.35 4.19 -1.00
N ASP A 244 -23.06 3.12 -0.24
CA ASP A 244 -21.93 3.05 0.71
C ASP A 244 -20.66 2.45 0.11
N GLU A 245 -20.81 1.57 -0.86
CA GLU A 245 -19.71 0.83 -1.49
C GLU A 245 -19.74 1.04 -3.00
N PRO A 246 -18.58 1.29 -3.62
CA PRO A 246 -18.50 1.62 -5.05
C PRO A 246 -18.78 0.42 -5.96
N PHE A 247 -18.53 -0.80 -5.49
CA PHE A 247 -18.56 -2.02 -6.28
C PHE A 247 -19.46 -3.07 -5.62
N SER A 248 -20.42 -3.62 -6.37
CA SER A 248 -21.30 -4.70 -5.88
C SER A 248 -20.56 -6.04 -5.81
N ARG A 249 -19.68 -6.28 -6.76
CA ARG A 249 -18.80 -7.46 -6.81
C ARG A 249 -17.39 -7.04 -7.18
N LEU A 250 -16.42 -7.61 -6.49
CA LEU A 250 -15.00 -7.39 -6.72
C LEU A 250 -14.33 -8.70 -7.08
N LEU A 251 -13.66 -8.74 -8.22
CA LEU A 251 -12.77 -9.83 -8.61
C LEU A 251 -11.33 -9.31 -8.55
N THR A 252 -10.59 -9.77 -7.55
CA THR A 252 -9.16 -9.47 -7.43
C THR A 252 -8.35 -10.52 -8.17
N GLN A 253 -7.63 -10.07 -9.19
CA GLN A 253 -6.79 -10.96 -9.99
C GLN A 253 -5.48 -11.28 -9.25
N GLY A 254 -5.05 -12.55 -9.37
CA GLY A 254 -3.75 -13.00 -8.88
C GLY A 254 -2.60 -12.35 -9.64
N MET A 255 -1.42 -12.45 -9.06
CA MET A 255 -0.20 -11.89 -9.67
C MET A 255 0.31 -12.80 -10.78
N VAL A 256 0.88 -12.20 -11.83
CA VAL A 256 1.66 -12.93 -12.83
C VAL A 256 3.12 -12.95 -12.38
N LEU A 257 3.66 -14.13 -12.25
CA LEU A 257 5.05 -14.36 -11.85
C LEU A 257 5.89 -14.74 -13.05
N ASN A 258 7.15 -14.35 -13.01
CA ASN A 258 8.16 -14.80 -13.96
C ASN A 258 9.52 -14.95 -13.27
N GLU A 259 10.44 -15.61 -13.92
CA GLU A 259 11.79 -15.76 -13.41
C GLU A 259 12.52 -14.43 -13.34
N ILE A 260 13.43 -14.30 -12.38
CA ILE A 260 14.22 -13.10 -12.17
C ILE A 260 15.68 -13.46 -12.39
N PHE A 261 16.31 -12.83 -13.38
CA PHE A 261 17.73 -12.96 -13.64
C PHE A 261 18.47 -11.68 -13.26
N LEU A 262 19.61 -11.85 -12.62
CA LEU A 262 20.45 -10.73 -12.19
C LEU A 262 21.93 -11.01 -12.31
N ARG A 263 22.73 -9.95 -12.30
CA ARG A 263 24.18 -9.98 -12.17
C ARG A 263 24.62 -8.94 -11.16
N LYS A 264 25.51 -9.33 -10.25
CA LYS A 264 26.13 -8.41 -9.27
C LYS A 264 27.47 -7.95 -9.80
N SER A 265 27.71 -6.66 -9.87
CA SER A 265 29.04 -6.12 -10.14
C SER A 265 29.92 -6.22 -8.90
N GLY A 266 31.25 -6.14 -9.07
CA GLY A 266 32.23 -6.14 -7.96
C GLY A 266 32.04 -5.00 -6.94
N GLU A 267 31.28 -3.96 -7.29
CA GLU A 267 30.90 -2.84 -6.43
C GLU A 267 29.55 -3.03 -5.72
N GLY A 268 28.94 -4.23 -5.83
CA GLY A 268 27.65 -4.55 -5.21
C GLY A 268 26.42 -4.02 -5.96
N ARG A 269 26.57 -3.39 -7.13
CA ARG A 269 25.46 -2.96 -7.96
C ARG A 269 24.77 -4.17 -8.61
N ILE A 270 23.46 -4.24 -8.53
CA ILE A 270 22.64 -5.30 -9.14
C ILE A 270 22.06 -4.79 -10.47
N SER A 271 22.27 -5.58 -11.53
CA SER A 271 21.63 -5.40 -12.84
C SER A 271 20.64 -6.54 -13.07
N TYR A 272 19.42 -6.22 -13.52
CA TYR A 272 18.38 -7.19 -13.83
C TYR A 272 18.23 -7.34 -15.34
N PHE A 273 17.99 -8.57 -15.80
CA PHE A 273 17.89 -8.93 -17.20
C PHE A 273 16.55 -9.59 -17.51
N ASN A 274 16.01 -9.29 -18.69
CA ASN A 274 14.75 -9.90 -19.13
C ASN A 274 14.94 -11.40 -19.36
N PRO A 275 14.06 -12.27 -18.86
CA PRO A 275 14.13 -13.71 -19.12
C PRO A 275 14.20 -14.07 -20.60
N ALA A 276 13.56 -13.30 -21.48
CA ALA A 276 13.61 -13.48 -22.93
C ALA A 276 15.03 -13.31 -23.52
N ASP A 277 15.93 -12.61 -22.82
CA ASP A 277 17.31 -12.37 -23.26
C ASP A 277 18.31 -13.36 -22.65
N VAL A 278 17.84 -14.36 -21.90
CA VAL A 278 18.67 -15.31 -21.17
C VAL A 278 18.55 -16.71 -21.75
N ASP A 279 19.69 -17.37 -21.95
CA ASP A 279 19.76 -18.78 -22.27
C ASP A 279 20.01 -19.58 -21.00
N VAL A 280 19.08 -20.48 -20.68
CA VAL A 280 19.17 -21.40 -19.56
C VAL A 280 19.98 -22.63 -19.98
N ILE A 281 21.02 -22.95 -19.23
CA ILE A 281 21.89 -24.11 -19.49
C ILE A 281 21.38 -25.29 -18.64
N THR A 282 21.10 -26.41 -19.32
CA THR A 282 20.67 -27.66 -18.66
C THR A 282 21.66 -28.77 -18.95
N ASP A 283 21.77 -29.73 -18.03
CA ASP A 283 22.53 -30.98 -18.23
C ASP A 283 21.71 -32.01 -19.07
N GLU A 284 22.29 -33.15 -19.31
CA GLU A 284 21.66 -34.26 -20.08
C GLU A 284 20.37 -34.78 -19.43
N THR A 285 20.17 -34.52 -18.15
CA THR A 285 18.95 -34.92 -17.40
C THR A 285 17.88 -33.83 -17.41
N GLY A 286 18.14 -32.67 -18.06
CA GLY A 286 17.25 -31.52 -18.08
C GLY A 286 17.35 -30.66 -16.81
N ARG A 287 18.27 -30.92 -15.91
CA ARG A 287 18.48 -30.10 -14.71
C ARG A 287 19.27 -28.85 -15.08
N ARG A 288 18.80 -27.70 -14.60
CA ARG A 288 19.48 -26.42 -14.80
C ARG A 288 20.85 -26.42 -14.11
N THR A 289 21.88 -26.06 -14.84
CA THR A 289 23.26 -25.94 -14.37
C THR A 289 23.77 -24.50 -14.41
N GLY A 290 23.10 -23.60 -15.15
CA GLY A 290 23.46 -22.21 -15.25
C GLY A 290 22.53 -21.41 -16.14
N ALA A 291 22.87 -20.15 -16.34
CA ALA A 291 22.23 -19.28 -17.32
C ALA A 291 23.23 -18.22 -17.82
N THR A 292 23.08 -17.82 -19.09
CA THR A 292 23.94 -16.79 -19.71
C THR A 292 23.08 -15.76 -20.43
N LEU A 293 23.51 -14.49 -20.40
CA LEU A 293 22.88 -13.43 -21.15
C LEU A 293 23.28 -13.53 -22.63
N ARG A 294 22.31 -13.55 -23.54
CA ARG A 294 22.53 -13.71 -25.00
C ARG A 294 23.41 -12.63 -25.60
N SER A 295 23.28 -11.40 -25.11
CA SER A 295 23.98 -10.25 -25.71
C SER A 295 25.50 -10.24 -25.47
N ASP A 296 25.97 -10.84 -24.35
CA ASP A 296 27.38 -10.80 -23.98
C ASP A 296 27.98 -12.18 -23.64
N GLY A 297 27.15 -13.23 -23.63
CA GLY A 297 27.56 -14.59 -23.29
C GLY A 297 27.99 -14.80 -21.84
N GLN A 298 27.87 -13.77 -20.99
CA GLN A 298 28.32 -13.83 -19.61
C GLN A 298 27.27 -14.48 -18.67
N PRO A 299 27.71 -15.15 -17.61
CA PRO A 299 26.81 -15.77 -16.65
C PRO A 299 25.89 -14.76 -15.98
N VAL A 300 24.65 -15.20 -15.71
CA VAL A 300 23.65 -14.53 -14.87
C VAL A 300 23.14 -15.47 -13.81
N GLU A 301 22.75 -14.93 -12.66
CA GLU A 301 22.20 -15.69 -11.54
C GLU A 301 20.67 -15.66 -11.62
N SER A 302 20.01 -16.81 -11.37
CA SER A 302 18.57 -16.84 -11.11
C SER A 302 18.30 -16.48 -9.64
N ALA A 303 17.47 -15.48 -9.42
CA ALA A 303 16.95 -15.12 -8.10
C ALA A 303 15.59 -15.79 -7.80
N GLY A 304 15.22 -16.79 -8.61
CA GLY A 304 13.95 -17.51 -8.49
C GLY A 304 12.80 -16.80 -9.20
N ILE A 305 11.59 -17.27 -8.90
CA ILE A 305 10.35 -16.77 -9.49
C ILE A 305 9.77 -15.67 -8.60
N GLY A 306 9.30 -14.61 -9.19
CA GLY A 306 8.66 -13.52 -8.47
C GLY A 306 7.75 -12.67 -9.34
N THR A 307 6.99 -11.80 -8.73
CA THR A 307 6.07 -10.90 -9.42
C THR A 307 6.77 -10.10 -10.52
N MET A 308 6.15 -10.06 -11.70
CA MET A 308 6.62 -9.22 -12.81
C MET A 308 6.66 -7.76 -12.40
N SER A 309 7.79 -7.10 -12.63
CA SER A 309 7.96 -5.68 -12.33
C SER A 309 8.98 -5.02 -13.26
N LYS A 310 8.80 -3.74 -13.55
CA LYS A 310 9.75 -2.94 -14.33
C LYS A 310 11.13 -2.88 -13.65
N SER A 311 11.17 -2.81 -12.33
CA SER A 311 12.41 -2.71 -11.55
C SER A 311 13.26 -3.99 -11.62
N LYS A 312 12.64 -5.14 -11.80
CA LYS A 312 13.30 -6.45 -11.96
C LYS A 312 13.46 -6.87 -13.42
N ASN A 313 12.94 -6.09 -14.36
CA ASN A 313 12.99 -6.35 -15.79
C ASN A 313 12.56 -7.78 -16.17
N ASN A 314 11.57 -8.34 -15.46
CA ASN A 314 11.09 -9.70 -15.67
C ASN A 314 9.67 -9.77 -16.26
N GLY A 315 9.21 -8.68 -16.87
CA GLY A 315 7.95 -8.63 -17.61
C GLY A 315 8.07 -9.27 -18.99
N VAL A 316 6.93 -9.72 -19.53
CA VAL A 316 6.77 -10.14 -20.93
C VAL A 316 6.26 -8.96 -21.72
N ASP A 317 6.83 -8.71 -22.91
CA ASP A 317 6.33 -7.69 -23.83
C ASP A 317 5.06 -8.20 -24.52
N PRO A 318 3.89 -7.60 -24.25
CA PRO A 318 2.64 -8.01 -24.89
C PRO A 318 2.66 -7.88 -26.40
N GLN A 319 3.38 -6.88 -26.96
CA GLN A 319 3.41 -6.67 -28.40
C GLN A 319 4.19 -7.79 -29.10
N ALA A 320 5.35 -8.16 -28.57
CA ALA A 320 6.14 -9.27 -29.10
C ALA A 320 5.34 -10.58 -29.08
N LEU A 321 4.61 -10.83 -27.98
CA LEU A 321 3.74 -11.99 -27.85
C LEU A 321 2.61 -12.01 -28.88
N VAL A 322 1.98 -10.86 -29.12
CA VAL A 322 0.89 -10.71 -30.11
C VAL A 322 1.42 -10.86 -31.54
N ASP A 323 2.60 -10.33 -31.85
CA ASP A 323 3.21 -10.41 -33.16
C ASP A 323 3.60 -11.85 -33.49
N GLU A 324 4.02 -12.66 -32.51
CA GLU A 324 4.46 -14.05 -32.71
C GLU A 324 3.27 -15.03 -32.71
N TYR A 325 2.34 -14.91 -31.76
CA TYR A 325 1.28 -15.91 -31.55
C TYR A 325 -0.14 -15.40 -31.83
N GLY A 326 -0.31 -14.10 -32.00
CA GLY A 326 -1.62 -13.47 -32.17
C GLY A 326 -2.28 -13.12 -30.83
N ALA A 327 -3.14 -12.10 -30.86
CA ALA A 327 -3.82 -11.60 -29.67
C ALA A 327 -4.76 -12.63 -29.03
N ASP A 328 -5.41 -13.46 -29.83
CA ASP A 328 -6.35 -14.48 -29.30
C ASP A 328 -5.63 -15.59 -28.57
N THR A 329 -4.43 -16.00 -29.01
CA THR A 329 -3.59 -16.95 -28.26
C THR A 329 -3.16 -16.39 -26.90
N ALA A 330 -2.72 -15.14 -26.87
CA ALA A 330 -2.35 -14.48 -25.62
C ALA A 330 -3.53 -14.42 -24.65
N ARG A 331 -4.71 -14.02 -25.13
CA ARG A 331 -5.95 -13.99 -24.34
C ARG A 331 -6.37 -15.37 -23.86
N PHE A 332 -6.34 -16.36 -24.74
CA PHE A 332 -6.70 -17.73 -24.40
C PHE A 332 -5.77 -18.32 -23.34
N PHE A 333 -4.46 -18.15 -23.49
CA PHE A 333 -3.48 -18.59 -22.48
C PHE A 333 -3.79 -17.97 -21.11
N MET A 334 -3.97 -16.65 -21.02
CA MET A 334 -4.25 -15.96 -19.76
C MET A 334 -5.54 -16.44 -19.08
N MET A 335 -6.56 -16.81 -19.86
CA MET A 335 -7.84 -17.28 -19.31
C MET A 335 -7.84 -18.75 -18.96
N PHE A 336 -7.02 -19.56 -19.63
CA PHE A 336 -6.99 -21.03 -19.49
C PHE A 336 -5.95 -21.50 -18.48
N ALA A 337 -4.80 -20.83 -18.38
CA ALA A 337 -3.65 -21.32 -17.62
C ALA A 337 -3.88 -21.32 -16.09
N SER A 338 -4.71 -20.41 -15.56
CA SER A 338 -5.04 -20.33 -14.16
C SER A 338 -6.38 -19.63 -13.93
N PRO A 339 -7.17 -20.01 -12.90
CA PRO A 339 -8.29 -19.19 -12.45
C PRO A 339 -7.83 -17.76 -12.18
N PRO A 340 -8.64 -16.74 -12.55
CA PRO A 340 -8.20 -15.33 -12.49
C PRO A 340 -7.81 -14.85 -11.09
N GLU A 341 -8.34 -15.46 -10.02
CA GLU A 341 -8.00 -15.11 -8.64
C GLU A 341 -6.67 -15.72 -8.17
N GLN A 342 -6.15 -16.69 -8.91
CA GLN A 342 -4.92 -17.38 -8.54
C GLN A 342 -3.69 -16.74 -9.20
N THR A 343 -2.55 -16.94 -8.57
CA THR A 343 -1.26 -16.54 -9.13
C THR A 343 -0.92 -17.41 -10.32
N LEU A 344 -0.53 -16.77 -11.43
CA LEU A 344 -0.09 -17.41 -12.65
C LEU A 344 1.44 -17.34 -12.77
N GLU A 345 2.09 -18.48 -12.90
CA GLU A 345 3.49 -18.53 -13.32
C GLU A 345 3.56 -18.53 -14.84
N TRP A 346 4.33 -17.57 -15.39
CA TRP A 346 4.48 -17.44 -16.83
C TRP A 346 5.21 -18.65 -17.44
N SER A 347 4.74 -19.11 -18.59
CA SER A 347 5.30 -20.24 -19.31
C SER A 347 5.22 -20.02 -20.83
N ASP A 348 6.37 -19.84 -21.47
CA ASP A 348 6.43 -19.72 -22.93
C ASP A 348 5.93 -20.99 -23.63
N SER A 349 6.26 -22.17 -23.08
CA SER A 349 5.74 -23.45 -23.58
C SER A 349 4.22 -23.58 -23.42
N GLY A 350 3.64 -22.96 -22.37
CA GLY A 350 2.20 -22.89 -22.18
C GLY A 350 1.52 -22.01 -23.23
N VAL A 351 2.13 -20.88 -23.61
CA VAL A 351 1.65 -20.02 -24.70
C VAL A 351 1.71 -20.76 -26.04
N GLU A 352 2.85 -21.39 -26.33
CA GLU A 352 3.01 -22.18 -27.55
C GLU A 352 1.99 -23.34 -27.63
N GLY A 353 1.73 -24.02 -26.51
CA GLY A 353 0.69 -25.04 -26.42
C GLY A 353 -0.71 -24.50 -26.67
N SER A 354 -0.99 -23.27 -26.22
CA SER A 354 -2.26 -22.59 -26.47
C SER A 354 -2.44 -22.14 -27.93
N TYR A 355 -1.33 -21.91 -28.64
CA TYR A 355 -1.32 -21.55 -30.06
C TYR A 355 -1.64 -22.74 -30.98
N ARG A 356 -1.18 -23.96 -30.65
CA ARG A 356 -1.43 -25.21 -31.40
C ARG A 356 -2.88 -25.67 -31.24
#